data_f3a8dbaffa8f3769e183f6ab8a04e15e
#
_entry.id   f3a8dbaffa8f3769e183f6ab8a04e15e
#
_cell.length_a   1.000
_cell.length_b   1.000
_cell.length_c   1.000
_cell.angle_alpha   90.00
_cell.angle_beta   90.00
_cell.angle_gamma   90.00
#
_symmetry.space_group_name_H-M   'P 1'
#
loop_
_entity.id
_entity.type
_entity.pdbx_description
1 polymer ?
#
loop_
_entity_poly.entity_id
_entity_poly.type
_entity_poly.pdbx_seq_one_letter_code
_entity_poly.pdbx_strand_id
1 'polypeptide(L)'
;MTFRAVQVLKEADLILAEDTRTSSVLLHHYDIRRPLQSHHKFNEHQTVQLVKERILGGLNVALVSDAGTPGISDPGFLLARTCAEEGIEVQTLPGATACIPAIVSSGLPCDRFCFEGFLPQKKGRQTLLTALEAETRTMVFYESPYRLVKTLEQFAEHFGPERRCSVAREISKLHEEHRRGTLQEVAAWFRAHEPKGEIVIVVAGAEPVKPVKKKRYGRGEETEDPEE
;
A
#
# COMPACT_ATOMS: atom_id res chain seq x y z
N MET A 1 -8.21 -15.58 7.48
CA MET A 1 -7.00 -15.82 8.31
C MET A 1 -6.43 -17.18 7.96
N THR A 2 -5.11 -17.36 7.97
CA THR A 2 -4.48 -18.67 7.71
C THR A 2 -4.54 -19.57 8.94
N PHE A 3 -4.48 -20.89 8.76
CA PHE A 3 -4.42 -21.86 9.87
C PHE A 3 -3.21 -21.58 10.78
N ARG A 4 -2.06 -21.20 10.19
CA ARG A 4 -0.86 -20.85 10.97
C ARG A 4 -1.10 -19.63 11.84
N ALA A 5 -1.77 -18.59 11.33
CA ALA A 5 -2.10 -17.41 12.14
C ALA A 5 -3.02 -17.74 13.32
N VAL A 6 -4.03 -18.59 13.10
CA VAL A 6 -4.90 -19.06 14.18
C VAL A 6 -4.13 -19.83 15.26
N GLN A 7 -3.20 -20.70 14.83
CA GLN A 7 -2.35 -21.45 15.75
C GLN A 7 -1.47 -20.50 16.58
N VAL A 8 -0.77 -19.55 15.93
CA VAL A 8 0.10 -18.58 16.61
C VAL A 8 -0.68 -17.72 17.61
N LEU A 9 -1.88 -17.28 17.25
CA LEU A 9 -2.75 -16.54 18.18
C LEU A 9 -3.20 -17.37 19.39
N LYS A 10 -3.39 -18.68 19.21
CA LYS A 10 -3.68 -19.61 20.33
C LYS A 10 -2.47 -19.85 21.24
N GLU A 11 -1.27 -19.74 20.73
CA GLU A 11 -0.01 -19.94 21.46
C GLU A 11 0.54 -18.65 22.10
N ALA A 12 0.11 -17.46 21.62
CA ALA A 12 0.56 -16.17 22.14
C ALA A 12 0.15 -15.96 23.62
N ASP A 13 1.03 -15.32 24.40
CA ASP A 13 0.76 -14.94 25.79
C ASP A 13 -0.05 -13.63 25.88
N LEU A 14 0.12 -12.77 24.87
CA LEU A 14 -0.58 -11.49 24.75
C LEU A 14 -0.89 -11.20 23.28
N ILE A 15 -2.09 -10.72 23.00
CA ILE A 15 -2.48 -10.22 21.69
C ILE A 15 -2.65 -8.71 21.76
N LEU A 16 -1.98 -8.00 20.87
CA LEU A 16 -2.14 -6.56 20.65
C LEU A 16 -3.10 -6.36 19.48
N ALA A 17 -4.04 -5.42 19.62
CA ALA A 17 -5.03 -5.14 18.59
C ALA A 17 -5.26 -3.63 18.42
N GLU A 18 -5.50 -3.19 17.20
CA GLU A 18 -5.84 -1.81 16.89
C GLU A 18 -7.17 -1.43 17.56
N ASP A 19 -8.24 -2.18 17.27
CA ASP A 19 -9.50 -2.12 17.99
C ASP A 19 -9.80 -3.47 18.66
N THR A 20 -9.76 -3.49 19.99
CA THR A 20 -10.02 -4.71 20.75
C THR A 20 -11.45 -5.24 20.60
N ARG A 21 -12.40 -4.39 20.24
CA ARG A 21 -13.82 -4.80 20.01
C ARG A 21 -13.92 -5.62 18.72
N THR A 22 -13.35 -5.12 17.62
CA THR A 22 -13.28 -5.81 16.32
C THR A 22 -12.51 -7.12 16.45
N SER A 23 -11.33 -7.06 17.05
CA SER A 23 -10.48 -8.24 17.23
C SER A 23 -11.09 -9.27 18.17
N SER A 24 -11.87 -8.88 19.20
CA SER A 24 -12.57 -9.83 20.07
C SER A 24 -13.56 -10.70 19.31
N VAL A 25 -14.28 -10.17 18.32
CA VAL A 25 -15.20 -10.95 17.47
C VAL A 25 -14.44 -12.02 16.71
N LEU A 26 -13.29 -11.65 16.12
CA LEU A 26 -12.42 -12.58 15.40
C LEU A 26 -11.87 -13.68 16.31
N LEU A 27 -11.36 -13.32 17.48
CA LEU A 27 -10.79 -14.25 18.45
C LEU A 27 -11.87 -15.22 18.98
N HIS A 28 -13.07 -14.72 19.25
CA HIS A 28 -14.20 -15.54 19.65
C HIS A 28 -14.59 -16.55 18.57
N HIS A 29 -14.63 -16.14 17.30
CA HIS A 29 -14.94 -17.03 16.16
C HIS A 29 -14.00 -18.24 16.07
N TYR A 30 -12.70 -18.06 16.43
CA TYR A 30 -11.71 -19.13 16.41
C TYR A 30 -11.47 -19.81 17.75
N ASP A 31 -12.31 -19.51 18.77
CA ASP A 31 -12.17 -19.97 20.16
C ASP A 31 -10.76 -19.71 20.72
N ILE A 32 -10.27 -18.47 20.52
CA ILE A 32 -8.99 -17.99 21.05
C ILE A 32 -9.26 -17.18 22.30
N ARG A 33 -8.74 -17.66 23.46
CA ARG A 33 -8.92 -17.06 24.77
C ARG A 33 -7.57 -16.62 25.31
N ARG A 34 -7.10 -15.45 24.87
CA ARG A 34 -5.82 -14.87 25.26
C ARG A 34 -6.00 -13.42 25.74
N PRO A 35 -5.13 -12.93 26.63
CA PRO A 35 -5.13 -11.52 27.00
C PRO A 35 -5.08 -10.63 25.75
N LEU A 36 -5.95 -9.64 25.69
CA LEU A 36 -6.07 -8.70 24.57
C LEU A 36 -5.82 -7.29 25.06
N GLN A 37 -4.91 -6.58 24.42
CA GLN A 37 -4.53 -5.21 24.76
C GLN A 37 -4.61 -4.30 23.55
N SER A 38 -5.11 -3.08 23.72
CA SER A 38 -5.15 -2.08 22.67
C SER A 38 -3.74 -1.57 22.31
N HIS A 39 -3.44 -1.53 20.99
CA HIS A 39 -2.21 -0.99 20.43
C HIS A 39 -2.54 -0.29 19.10
N HIS A 40 -2.73 1.02 19.15
CA HIS A 40 -3.14 1.85 18.03
C HIS A 40 -2.24 3.09 17.90
N LYS A 41 -2.32 3.79 16.78
CA LYS A 41 -1.46 4.94 16.44
C LYS A 41 -1.38 6.04 17.52
N PHE A 42 -2.37 6.14 18.40
CA PHE A 42 -2.40 7.16 19.46
C PHE A 42 -1.72 6.71 20.75
N ASN A 43 -1.52 5.39 20.97
CA ASN A 43 -0.89 4.85 22.16
C ASN A 43 0.38 4.06 21.90
N GLU A 44 0.72 3.74 20.64
CA GLU A 44 1.87 2.89 20.30
C GLU A 44 3.18 3.44 20.88
N HIS A 45 3.43 4.75 20.84
CA HIS A 45 4.61 5.36 21.43
C HIS A 45 4.74 5.14 22.94
N GLN A 46 3.62 5.03 23.65
CA GLN A 46 3.61 4.80 25.11
C GLN A 46 3.72 3.31 25.44
N THR A 47 3.14 2.45 24.59
CA THR A 47 3.03 1.01 24.86
C THR A 47 4.25 0.22 24.36
N VAL A 48 4.98 0.71 23.35
CA VAL A 48 6.11 -0.01 22.73
C VAL A 48 7.17 -0.43 23.74
N GLN A 49 7.59 0.46 24.64
CA GLN A 49 8.64 0.13 25.63
C GLN A 49 8.17 -0.96 26.60
N LEU A 50 6.95 -0.84 27.11
CA LEU A 50 6.37 -1.84 28.01
C LEU A 50 6.20 -3.20 27.31
N VAL A 51 5.77 -3.21 26.06
CA VAL A 51 5.62 -4.44 25.28
C VAL A 51 7.00 -5.08 25.02
N LYS A 52 8.00 -4.28 24.64
CA LYS A 52 9.39 -4.74 24.51
C LYS A 52 9.89 -5.42 25.78
N GLU A 53 9.73 -4.78 26.92
CA GLU A 53 10.16 -5.34 28.23
C GLU A 53 9.49 -6.68 28.52
N ARG A 54 8.21 -6.82 28.22
CA ARG A 54 7.47 -8.08 28.38
C ARG A 54 8.01 -9.18 27.45
N ILE A 55 8.32 -8.84 26.19
CA ILE A 55 8.93 -9.79 25.23
C ILE A 55 10.31 -10.23 25.74
N LEU A 56 11.15 -9.30 26.17
CA LEU A 56 12.46 -9.62 26.76
C LEU A 56 12.33 -10.46 28.04
N GLY A 57 11.23 -10.33 28.77
CA GLY A 57 10.84 -11.17 29.88
C GLY A 57 10.32 -12.57 29.51
N GLY A 58 10.29 -12.89 28.20
CA GLY A 58 9.94 -14.22 27.68
C GLY A 58 8.50 -14.38 27.19
N LEU A 59 7.69 -13.30 27.10
CA LEU A 59 6.34 -13.38 26.55
C LEU A 59 6.35 -13.43 25.01
N ASN A 60 5.56 -14.34 24.44
CA ASN A 60 5.22 -14.34 23.03
C ASN A 60 4.06 -13.38 22.79
N VAL A 61 4.31 -12.33 22.01
CA VAL A 61 3.31 -11.30 21.72
C VAL A 61 2.90 -11.37 20.26
N ALA A 62 1.61 -11.42 19.99
CA ALA A 62 1.04 -11.34 18.64
C ALA A 62 0.43 -9.96 18.43
N LEU A 63 0.54 -9.40 17.21
CA LEU A 63 -0.10 -8.16 16.81
C LEU A 63 -1.07 -8.43 15.66
N VAL A 64 -2.28 -7.91 15.77
CA VAL A 64 -3.30 -7.93 14.73
C VAL A 64 -3.80 -6.52 14.43
N SER A 65 -4.17 -6.26 13.18
CA SER A 65 -4.90 -5.05 12.75
C SER A 65 -6.35 -5.37 12.44
N ASP A 66 -7.18 -4.36 12.30
CA ASP A 66 -8.60 -4.53 12.00
C ASP A 66 -8.82 -5.12 10.60
N ALA A 67 -7.95 -4.75 9.64
CA ALA A 67 -7.96 -5.29 8.28
C ALA A 67 -6.54 -5.30 7.70
N GLY A 68 -6.21 -6.35 6.94
CA GLY A 68 -4.93 -6.45 6.24
C GLY A 68 -3.76 -6.88 7.13
N THR A 69 -2.57 -6.34 6.86
CA THR A 69 -1.31 -6.70 7.52
C THR A 69 -0.88 -5.59 8.46
N PRO A 70 -0.65 -5.87 9.76
CA PRO A 70 -0.14 -4.88 10.71
C PRO A 70 1.12 -4.18 10.20
N GLY A 71 1.24 -2.87 10.46
CA GLY A 71 2.36 -2.04 10.01
C GLY A 71 2.23 -1.51 8.58
N ILE A 72 1.30 -2.01 7.77
CA ILE A 72 1.05 -1.53 6.40
C ILE A 72 -0.14 -0.56 6.41
N SER A 73 0.13 0.72 6.57
CA SER A 73 -0.84 1.81 6.80
C SER A 73 -1.60 1.71 8.13
N ASP A 74 -1.25 0.75 8.97
CA ASP A 74 -1.80 0.45 10.28
C ASP A 74 -0.72 0.53 11.37
N PRO A 75 -1.07 0.54 12.67
CA PRO A 75 -0.11 0.46 13.78
C PRO A 75 0.74 -0.81 13.72
N GLY A 76 1.95 -0.74 14.24
CA GLY A 76 2.86 -1.89 14.37
C GLY A 76 4.27 -1.67 13.83
N PHE A 77 4.47 -0.71 12.92
CA PHE A 77 5.80 -0.41 12.40
C PHE A 77 6.79 -0.04 13.53
N LEU A 78 6.36 0.81 14.48
CA LEU A 78 7.21 1.24 15.58
C LEU A 78 7.62 0.06 16.48
N LEU A 79 6.69 -0.84 16.78
CA LEU A 79 6.98 -2.06 17.56
C LEU A 79 7.93 -2.99 16.83
N ALA A 80 7.65 -3.27 15.55
CA ALA A 80 8.52 -4.14 14.72
C ALA A 80 9.94 -3.58 14.61
N ARG A 81 10.08 -2.26 14.39
CA ARG A 81 11.38 -1.59 14.37
C ARG A 81 12.12 -1.71 15.69
N THR A 82 11.44 -1.40 16.81
CA THR A 82 12.03 -1.50 18.14
C THR A 82 12.49 -2.93 18.46
N CYS A 83 11.70 -3.93 18.10
CA CYS A 83 12.10 -5.33 18.26
C CYS A 83 13.34 -5.67 17.43
N ALA A 84 13.38 -5.25 16.16
CA ALA A 84 14.53 -5.50 15.28
C ALA A 84 15.81 -4.81 15.78
N GLU A 85 15.71 -3.57 16.27
CA GLU A 85 16.85 -2.83 16.85
C GLU A 85 17.40 -3.49 18.11
N GLU A 86 16.57 -4.18 18.89
CA GLU A 86 16.93 -4.89 20.12
C GLU A 86 17.28 -6.38 19.87
N GLY A 87 17.32 -6.82 18.62
CA GLY A 87 17.62 -8.22 18.27
C GLY A 87 16.51 -9.22 18.65
N ILE A 88 15.30 -8.73 18.91
CA ILE A 88 14.12 -9.56 19.16
C ILE A 88 13.59 -10.08 17.82
N GLU A 89 13.33 -11.38 17.74
CA GLU A 89 12.78 -11.99 16.54
C GLU A 89 11.36 -11.46 16.22
N VAL A 90 11.16 -11.04 14.97
CA VAL A 90 9.86 -10.59 14.45
C VAL A 90 9.44 -11.50 13.31
N GLN A 91 8.39 -12.28 13.52
CA GLN A 91 7.81 -13.15 12.50
C GLN A 91 6.56 -12.49 11.88
N THR A 92 6.59 -12.22 10.59
CA THR A 92 5.42 -11.77 9.84
C THR A 92 4.79 -12.95 9.12
N LEU A 93 3.54 -13.25 9.46
CA LEU A 93 2.83 -14.36 8.84
C LEU A 93 2.15 -13.88 7.53
N PRO A 94 2.26 -14.66 6.43
CA PRO A 94 1.50 -14.37 5.22
C PRO A 94 0.00 -14.28 5.51
N GLY A 95 -0.64 -13.24 5.00
CA GLY A 95 -2.06 -12.99 5.25
C GLY A 95 -2.67 -12.08 4.19
N ALA A 96 -3.92 -11.73 4.41
CA ALA A 96 -4.64 -10.81 3.53
C ALA A 96 -3.99 -9.43 3.53
N THR A 97 -3.87 -8.84 2.35
CA THR A 97 -3.50 -7.43 2.15
C THR A 97 -4.17 -6.92 0.89
N ALA A 98 -4.77 -5.74 0.93
CA ALA A 98 -5.57 -5.24 -0.19
C ALA A 98 -4.72 -4.81 -1.40
N CYS A 99 -3.47 -4.33 -1.18
CA CYS A 99 -2.63 -3.81 -2.26
C CYS A 99 -2.26 -4.88 -3.31
N ILE A 100 -1.91 -6.09 -2.89
CA ILE A 100 -1.49 -7.16 -3.83
C ILE A 100 -2.64 -7.61 -4.75
N PRO A 101 -3.82 -8.02 -4.28
CA PRO A 101 -4.92 -8.35 -5.18
C PRO A 101 -5.38 -7.16 -6.04
N ALA A 102 -5.33 -5.93 -5.53
CA ALA A 102 -5.63 -4.74 -6.32
C ALA A 102 -4.67 -4.57 -7.51
N ILE A 103 -3.36 -4.74 -7.30
CA ILE A 103 -2.36 -4.67 -8.38
C ILE A 103 -2.61 -5.79 -9.40
N VAL A 104 -2.73 -7.03 -8.96
CA VAL A 104 -2.95 -8.18 -9.85
C VAL A 104 -4.21 -8.00 -10.68
N SER A 105 -5.31 -7.57 -10.06
CA SER A 105 -6.58 -7.36 -10.75
C SER A 105 -6.62 -6.07 -11.59
N SER A 106 -5.66 -5.14 -11.44
CA SER A 106 -5.63 -3.89 -12.20
C SER A 106 -5.38 -4.09 -13.70
N GLY A 107 -4.62 -5.13 -14.07
CA GLY A 107 -4.12 -5.33 -15.42
C GLY A 107 -2.96 -4.40 -15.82
N LEU A 108 -2.38 -3.68 -14.85
CA LEU A 108 -1.17 -2.87 -15.02
C LEU A 108 0.09 -3.70 -14.71
N PRO A 109 1.29 -3.30 -15.17
CA PRO A 109 2.53 -3.99 -14.84
C PRO A 109 2.68 -4.17 -13.32
N CYS A 110 2.96 -5.40 -12.87
CA CYS A 110 2.99 -5.75 -11.46
C CYS A 110 4.33 -6.36 -10.99
N ASP A 111 5.31 -6.47 -11.88
CA ASP A 111 6.66 -6.96 -11.60
C ASP A 111 7.45 -5.96 -10.73
N ARG A 112 7.19 -4.66 -10.89
CA ARG A 112 7.78 -3.59 -10.11
C ARG A 112 6.71 -2.54 -9.80
N PHE A 113 6.50 -2.26 -8.52
CA PHE A 113 5.54 -1.24 -8.09
C PHE A 113 6.05 -0.50 -6.85
N CYS A 114 5.46 0.64 -6.54
CA CYS A 114 5.63 1.35 -5.28
C CYS A 114 4.28 1.44 -4.54
N PHE A 115 4.34 1.22 -3.24
CA PHE A 115 3.19 1.37 -2.35
C PHE A 115 3.31 2.70 -1.60
N GLU A 116 2.39 3.62 -1.89
CA GLU A 116 2.37 4.98 -1.35
C GLU A 116 1.40 5.12 -0.15
N GLY A 117 0.55 4.10 0.08
CA GLY A 117 -0.43 4.12 1.17
C GLY A 117 -1.42 5.28 1.04
N PHE A 118 -1.81 5.88 2.17
CA PHE A 118 -2.69 7.05 2.18
C PHE A 118 -1.89 8.34 1.93
N LEU A 119 -2.28 9.09 0.90
CA LEU A 119 -1.69 10.41 0.65
C LEU A 119 -1.94 11.38 1.82
N PRO A 120 -0.99 12.28 2.12
CA PRO A 120 -1.20 13.35 3.08
C PRO A 120 -2.48 14.13 2.78
N GLN A 121 -3.23 14.48 3.83
CA GLN A 121 -4.51 15.18 3.61
C GLN A 121 -4.33 16.66 3.24
N LYS A 122 -3.27 17.31 3.73
CA LYS A 122 -3.00 18.74 3.54
C LYS A 122 -1.52 18.98 3.23
N LYS A 123 -0.70 19.21 4.27
CA LYS A 123 0.73 19.54 4.14
C LYS A 123 1.50 18.37 3.51
N GLY A 124 2.31 18.66 2.49
CA GLY A 124 3.15 17.67 1.79
C GLY A 124 2.45 16.93 0.64
N ARG A 125 1.13 17.06 0.48
CA ARG A 125 0.38 16.34 -0.57
C ARG A 125 0.84 16.75 -1.98
N GLN A 126 0.90 18.05 -2.28
CA GLN A 126 1.33 18.55 -3.59
C GLN A 126 2.78 18.18 -3.89
N THR A 127 3.66 18.33 -2.91
CA THR A 127 5.08 17.96 -3.04
C THR A 127 5.23 16.47 -3.39
N LEU A 128 4.45 15.59 -2.72
CA LEU A 128 4.48 14.16 -3.02
C LEU A 128 3.92 13.88 -4.43
N LEU A 129 2.80 14.49 -4.82
CA LEU A 129 2.23 14.30 -6.16
C LEU A 129 3.21 14.74 -7.25
N THR A 130 3.85 15.90 -7.10
CA THR A 130 4.89 16.35 -8.03
C THR A 130 6.09 15.39 -8.09
N ALA A 131 6.53 14.86 -6.96
CA ALA A 131 7.62 13.87 -6.94
C ALA A 131 7.25 12.56 -7.67
N LEU A 132 5.99 12.19 -7.67
CA LEU A 132 5.49 10.97 -8.32
C LEU A 132 5.18 11.15 -9.83
N GLU A 133 5.22 12.35 -10.39
CA GLU A 133 4.95 12.60 -11.82
C GLU A 133 5.88 11.78 -12.74
N ALA A 134 7.14 11.64 -12.35
CA ALA A 134 8.16 10.91 -13.10
C ALA A 134 8.30 9.43 -12.68
N GLU A 135 7.51 8.95 -11.73
CA GLU A 135 7.57 7.54 -11.30
C GLU A 135 7.17 6.60 -12.44
N THR A 136 8.07 5.69 -12.81
CA THR A 136 7.89 4.75 -13.93
C THR A 136 7.28 3.42 -13.52
N ARG A 137 7.27 3.11 -12.23
CA ARG A 137 6.66 1.89 -11.70
C ARG A 137 5.16 2.10 -11.48
N THR A 138 4.39 1.03 -11.46
CA THR A 138 3.00 1.07 -11.02
C THR A 138 2.93 1.56 -9.57
N MET A 139 2.05 2.52 -9.31
CA MET A 139 1.84 3.13 -7.99
C MET A 139 0.55 2.63 -7.36
N VAL A 140 0.57 2.35 -6.06
CA VAL A 140 -0.59 1.86 -5.31
C VAL A 140 -0.88 2.76 -4.14
N PHE A 141 -2.12 3.22 -4.05
CA PHE A 141 -2.59 4.11 -3.01
C PHE A 141 -3.81 3.52 -2.29
N TYR A 142 -3.90 3.75 -1.00
CA TYR A 142 -5.15 3.61 -0.26
C TYR A 142 -5.87 4.94 -0.22
N GLU A 143 -7.20 4.92 -0.33
CA GLU A 143 -7.97 6.15 -0.27
C GLU A 143 -9.34 5.94 0.38
N SER A 144 -9.83 6.99 1.01
CA SER A 144 -11.19 7.05 1.54
C SER A 144 -12.20 7.30 0.41
N PRO A 145 -13.39 6.67 0.47
CA PRO A 145 -14.45 6.91 -0.50
C PRO A 145 -14.81 8.40 -0.62
N TYR A 146 -14.78 9.13 0.49
CA TYR A 146 -15.08 10.57 0.52
C TYR A 146 -14.07 11.46 -0.21
N ARG A 147 -12.88 10.94 -0.52
CA ARG A 147 -11.82 11.69 -1.19
C ARG A 147 -11.47 11.13 -2.57
N LEU A 148 -12.02 9.98 -2.95
CA LEU A 148 -11.65 9.26 -4.17
C LEU A 148 -11.71 10.17 -5.41
N VAL A 149 -12.84 10.80 -5.66
CA VAL A 149 -13.03 11.63 -6.86
C VAL A 149 -11.98 12.75 -6.90
N LYS A 150 -11.84 13.50 -5.80
CA LYS A 150 -10.85 14.58 -5.70
C LYS A 150 -9.42 14.07 -5.91
N THR A 151 -9.10 12.89 -5.40
CA THR A 151 -7.76 12.29 -5.55
C THR A 151 -7.50 11.88 -7.00
N LEU A 152 -8.48 11.29 -7.68
CA LEU A 152 -8.37 10.95 -9.11
C LEU A 152 -8.21 12.19 -9.99
N GLU A 153 -8.93 13.27 -9.69
CA GLU A 153 -8.79 14.55 -10.38
C GLU A 153 -7.39 15.14 -10.21
N GLN A 154 -6.85 15.14 -8.99
CA GLN A 154 -5.48 15.56 -8.73
C GLN A 154 -4.45 14.68 -9.43
N PHE A 155 -4.68 13.37 -9.48
CA PHE A 155 -3.82 12.48 -10.27
C PHE A 155 -3.89 12.82 -11.76
N ALA A 156 -5.07 13.13 -12.31
CA ALA A 156 -5.20 13.56 -13.70
C ALA A 156 -4.46 14.89 -13.99
N GLU A 157 -4.49 15.84 -13.05
CA GLU A 157 -3.74 17.09 -13.13
C GLU A 157 -2.22 16.88 -13.14
N HIS A 158 -1.69 16.00 -12.26
CA HIS A 158 -0.26 15.78 -12.10
C HIS A 158 0.31 14.75 -13.07
N PHE A 159 -0.41 13.65 -13.30
CA PHE A 159 0.11 12.51 -14.07
C PHE A 159 -0.41 12.48 -15.52
N GLY A 160 -1.37 13.37 -15.84
CA GLY A 160 -2.05 13.42 -17.13
C GLY A 160 -3.37 12.64 -17.14
N PRO A 161 -4.43 13.20 -17.77
CA PRO A 161 -5.79 12.64 -17.77
C PRO A 161 -5.87 11.24 -18.40
N GLU A 162 -5.01 10.96 -19.39
CA GLU A 162 -4.95 9.69 -20.12
C GLU A 162 -4.15 8.59 -19.40
N ARG A 163 -3.54 8.90 -18.25
CA ARG A 163 -2.80 7.91 -17.46
C ARG A 163 -3.74 6.77 -17.04
N ARG A 164 -3.35 5.55 -17.33
CA ARG A 164 -4.13 4.36 -17.00
C ARG A 164 -4.20 4.14 -15.49
N CYS A 165 -5.38 3.77 -15.01
CA CYS A 165 -5.57 3.43 -13.61
C CYS A 165 -6.63 2.34 -13.43
N SER A 166 -6.66 1.80 -12.23
CA SER A 166 -7.70 0.90 -11.73
C SER A 166 -8.08 1.31 -10.31
N VAL A 167 -9.36 1.38 -10.03
CA VAL A 167 -9.89 1.52 -8.67
C VAL A 167 -10.53 0.21 -8.28
N ALA A 168 -10.01 -0.42 -7.24
CA ALA A 168 -10.58 -1.62 -6.62
C ALA A 168 -11.29 -1.21 -5.32
N ARG A 169 -12.53 -1.61 -5.17
CA ARG A 169 -13.38 -1.27 -4.04
C ARG A 169 -13.90 -2.54 -3.38
N GLU A 170 -13.90 -2.58 -2.04
CA GLU A 170 -14.47 -3.69 -1.25
C GLU A 170 -13.92 -5.07 -1.65
N ILE A 171 -12.61 -5.16 -1.90
CA ILE A 171 -11.93 -6.41 -2.31
C ILE A 171 -12.24 -7.53 -1.33
N SER A 172 -12.62 -8.71 -1.85
CA SER A 172 -13.01 -9.92 -1.12
C SER A 172 -14.30 -9.79 -0.31
N LYS A 173 -15.11 -8.74 -0.54
CA LYS A 173 -16.40 -8.53 0.11
C LYS A 173 -17.55 -8.68 -0.90
N LEU A 174 -18.79 -8.68 -0.39
CA LEU A 174 -20.01 -8.87 -1.21
C LEU A 174 -20.15 -7.84 -2.34
N HIS A 175 -19.66 -6.62 -2.14
CA HIS A 175 -19.79 -5.51 -3.08
C HIS A 175 -18.45 -5.17 -3.75
N GLU A 176 -17.60 -6.19 -3.99
CA GLU A 176 -16.35 -6.01 -4.72
C GLU A 176 -16.60 -5.43 -6.12
N GLU A 177 -15.86 -4.41 -6.46
CA GLU A 177 -15.94 -3.74 -7.77
C GLU A 177 -14.54 -3.31 -8.23
N HIS A 178 -14.28 -3.48 -9.53
CA HIS A 178 -13.06 -3.01 -10.18
C HIS A 178 -13.44 -2.08 -11.36
N ARG A 179 -13.01 -0.82 -11.28
CA ARG A 179 -13.18 0.16 -12.36
C ARG A 179 -11.83 0.49 -12.98
N ARG A 180 -11.67 0.15 -14.27
CA ARG A 180 -10.43 0.35 -15.02
C ARG A 180 -10.66 1.34 -16.15
N GLY A 181 -9.65 2.15 -16.47
CA GLY A 181 -9.71 3.15 -17.55
C GLY A 181 -8.56 4.14 -17.46
N THR A 182 -8.76 5.31 -18.04
CA THR A 182 -7.92 6.48 -17.79
C THR A 182 -8.34 7.18 -16.49
N LEU A 183 -7.47 8.00 -15.92
CA LEU A 183 -7.78 8.79 -14.72
C LEU A 183 -9.03 9.65 -14.94
N GLN A 184 -9.18 10.25 -16.12
CA GLN A 184 -10.35 11.07 -16.48
C GLN A 184 -11.63 10.23 -16.51
N GLU A 185 -11.62 9.07 -17.18
CA GLU A 185 -12.81 8.21 -17.30
C GLU A 185 -13.24 7.68 -15.93
N VAL A 186 -12.28 7.20 -15.12
CA VAL A 186 -12.57 6.64 -13.80
C VAL A 186 -13.05 7.72 -12.83
N ALA A 187 -12.46 8.93 -12.87
CA ALA A 187 -12.94 10.06 -12.08
C ALA A 187 -14.38 10.46 -12.46
N ALA A 188 -14.69 10.52 -13.75
CA ALA A 188 -16.04 10.83 -14.25
C ALA A 188 -17.06 9.77 -13.80
N TRP A 189 -16.68 8.50 -13.83
CA TRP A 189 -17.53 7.42 -13.33
C TRP A 189 -17.89 7.60 -11.85
N PHE A 190 -16.90 7.77 -10.98
CA PHE A 190 -17.14 7.90 -9.54
C PHE A 190 -17.77 9.23 -9.13
N ARG A 191 -17.71 10.26 -9.98
CA ARG A 191 -18.48 11.48 -9.79
C ARG A 191 -19.99 11.23 -9.97
N ALA A 192 -20.35 10.32 -10.88
CA ALA A 192 -21.75 9.95 -11.13
C ALA A 192 -22.24 8.81 -10.19
N HIS A 193 -21.32 8.05 -9.60
CA HIS A 193 -21.63 6.89 -8.76
C HIS A 193 -20.84 7.00 -7.46
N GLU A 194 -21.48 7.53 -6.43
CA GLU A 194 -20.83 7.77 -5.12
C GLU A 194 -20.22 6.48 -4.54
N PRO A 195 -18.90 6.45 -4.32
CA PRO A 195 -18.24 5.25 -3.81
C PRO A 195 -18.49 5.07 -2.31
N LYS A 196 -18.55 3.80 -1.86
CA LYS A 196 -18.63 3.40 -0.45
C LYS A 196 -17.62 2.30 -0.16
N GLY A 197 -17.20 2.20 1.10
CA GLY A 197 -16.32 1.13 1.56
C GLY A 197 -14.84 1.45 1.37
N GLU A 198 -14.01 0.41 1.39
CA GLU A 198 -12.55 0.51 1.31
C GLU A 198 -12.08 0.52 -0.15
N ILE A 199 -11.07 1.35 -0.43
CA ILE A 199 -10.65 1.63 -1.80
C ILE A 199 -9.14 1.52 -1.92
N VAL A 200 -8.71 0.85 -3.00
CA VAL A 200 -7.33 0.85 -3.49
C VAL A 200 -7.30 1.45 -4.90
N ILE A 201 -6.44 2.43 -5.10
CA ILE A 201 -6.18 3.02 -6.41
C ILE A 201 -4.84 2.49 -6.92
N VAL A 202 -4.82 1.95 -8.13
CA VAL A 202 -3.60 1.53 -8.83
C VAL A 202 -3.43 2.40 -10.06
N VAL A 203 -2.29 3.07 -10.18
CA VAL A 203 -1.99 4.00 -11.28
C VAL A 203 -0.76 3.52 -12.04
N ALA A 204 -0.81 3.51 -13.36
CA ALA A 204 0.34 3.17 -14.18
C ALA A 204 1.49 4.17 -13.98
N GLY A 205 2.71 3.68 -14.04
CA GLY A 205 3.90 4.53 -14.06
C GLY A 205 3.96 5.45 -15.29
N ALA A 206 4.84 6.42 -15.27
CA ALA A 206 5.15 7.26 -16.42
C ALA A 206 5.76 6.42 -17.55
N GLU A 207 5.39 6.70 -18.79
CA GLU A 207 6.08 6.08 -19.91
C GLU A 207 7.54 6.54 -19.94
N PRO A 208 8.49 5.61 -20.10
CA PRO A 208 9.89 5.99 -20.20
C PRO A 208 10.10 6.91 -21.42
N VAL A 209 10.70 8.07 -21.20
CA VAL A 209 11.08 8.97 -22.28
C VAL A 209 12.07 8.23 -23.19
N LYS A 210 11.63 7.89 -24.39
CA LYS A 210 12.54 7.26 -25.39
C LYS A 210 13.67 8.22 -25.69
N PRO A 211 14.95 7.84 -25.53
CA PRO A 211 16.04 8.72 -25.85
C PRO A 211 15.94 9.10 -27.32
N VAL A 212 15.95 10.39 -27.62
CA VAL A 212 16.02 10.91 -28.99
C VAL A 212 17.31 10.37 -29.59
N LYS A 213 17.21 9.46 -30.57
CA LYS A 213 18.38 8.99 -31.30
C LYS A 213 19.02 10.21 -31.95
N LYS A 214 20.17 10.69 -31.44
CA LYS A 214 21.00 11.68 -32.14
C LYS A 214 21.32 11.09 -33.51
N LYS A 215 20.85 11.73 -34.58
CA LYS A 215 21.29 11.41 -35.94
C LYS A 215 22.79 11.49 -35.94
N ARG A 216 23.47 10.36 -36.16
CA ARG A 216 24.91 10.38 -36.50
C ARG A 216 25.01 11.15 -37.83
N TYR A 217 25.56 12.35 -37.79
CA TYR A 217 26.01 13.00 -38.99
C TYR A 217 27.04 12.07 -39.64
N GLY A 218 26.81 11.70 -40.89
CA GLY A 218 27.73 10.90 -41.69
C GLY A 218 29.09 11.61 -41.75
N ARG A 219 30.15 10.84 -41.60
CA ARG A 219 31.50 11.27 -41.97
C ARG A 219 31.45 11.62 -43.48
N GLY A 220 31.90 12.82 -43.81
CA GLY A 220 32.08 13.28 -45.18
C GLY A 220 32.96 12.31 -45.98
N GLU A 221 32.61 12.17 -47.21
CA GLU A 221 33.37 11.47 -48.25
C GLU A 221 34.79 12.09 -48.31
N GLU A 222 35.79 11.26 -48.10
CA GLU A 222 37.17 11.58 -48.50
C GLU A 222 37.19 11.59 -50.03
N THR A 223 37.41 12.77 -50.56
CA THR A 223 37.72 12.96 -51.99
C THR A 223 39.08 12.34 -52.27
N GLU A 224 39.12 11.31 -53.12
CA GLU A 224 40.33 10.84 -53.77
C GLU A 224 40.86 11.98 -54.65
N ASP A 225 42.11 12.40 -54.38
CA ASP A 225 42.92 13.19 -55.31
C ASP A 225 43.49 12.24 -56.35
N PRO A 226 43.38 12.57 -57.65
CA PRO A 226 44.07 11.80 -58.69
C PRO A 226 45.49 12.35 -58.92
N GLU A 227 46.42 11.44 -58.92
CA GLU A 227 47.69 11.39 -59.71
C GLU A 227 48.69 12.54 -59.66
N GLU A 228 49.90 12.22 -59.25
CA GLU A 228 51.07 12.09 -60.15
C GLU A 228 52.15 11.19 -59.54
#